data_5a67c99bcfcf219c23f535f2ef39c533
#
_entry.id   5a67c99bcfcf219c23f535f2ef39c533
#
_cell.length_a   1.000
_cell.length_b   1.000
_cell.length_c   1.000
_cell.angle_alpha   90.00
_cell.angle_beta   90.00
_cell.angle_gamma   90.00
#
_symmetry.space_group_name_H-M   'P 1'
#
loop_
_entity.id
_entity.type
_entity.pdbx_description
1 polymer ?
#
loop_
_entity_poly.entity_id
_entity_poly.type
_entity_poly.pdbx_seq_one_letter_code
_entity_poly.pdbx_strand_id
1 'polypeptide(L)'
;MILTAVPVGFVAGLFGIGGGLITVPFLYYIFNELGVDPQYVMHLAVGTSFAIIIPTSTVSVMTHHKFNAVDFDIVKNYGLFVVFGVIAGTIFAASLKTKSLVLFFSLIIFLLSFYLLLLKEKEQGVIKDIKLHLKIIFGFLVGFISAPMGIGGAIMNVPILKFFGYSINKAIGSAAAIGFLIALFGASGFLISGSYLKTDLPLSIGFLNLPAFLIFIPITTLMARVGAKTVHKIDKNKISKFFGIFLLVIASKFLYEYFKL
;
A
#
# COMPACT_ATOMS: atom_id res chain seq x y z
N MET A 1 -7.40 -17.40 2.94
CA MET A 1 -6.51 -16.50 3.70
C MET A 1 -5.04 -16.93 3.71
N ILE A 2 -4.67 -18.16 4.15
CA ILE A 2 -3.25 -18.60 4.25
C ILE A 2 -2.55 -18.57 2.89
N LEU A 3 -3.13 -19.20 1.86
CA LEU A 3 -2.56 -19.25 0.51
C LEU A 3 -2.39 -17.86 -0.12
N THR A 4 -3.24 -16.91 0.21
CA THR A 4 -3.16 -15.53 -0.32
C THR A 4 -2.12 -14.70 0.41
N ALA A 5 -1.83 -14.99 1.67
CA ALA A 5 -0.83 -14.27 2.45
C ALA A 5 0.63 -14.49 1.95
N VAL A 6 0.91 -15.64 1.32
CA VAL A 6 2.25 -15.94 0.77
C VAL A 6 2.64 -14.95 -0.34
N PRO A 7 1.90 -14.83 -1.47
CA PRO A 7 2.24 -13.87 -2.51
C PRO A 7 2.15 -12.42 -2.01
N VAL A 8 1.21 -12.09 -1.11
CA VAL A 8 1.12 -10.75 -0.51
C VAL A 8 2.41 -10.37 0.17
N GLY A 9 2.91 -11.19 1.09
CA GLY A 9 4.13 -10.91 1.82
C GLY A 9 5.36 -10.84 0.90
N PHE A 10 5.49 -11.76 -0.05
CA PHE A 10 6.60 -11.77 -0.99
C PHE A 10 6.67 -10.50 -1.83
N VAL A 11 5.56 -10.10 -2.44
CA VAL A 11 5.45 -8.87 -3.25
C VAL A 11 5.63 -7.62 -2.39
N ALA A 12 5.11 -7.63 -1.14
CA ALA A 12 5.33 -6.55 -0.18
C ALA A 12 6.81 -6.27 0.06
N GLY A 13 7.60 -7.33 0.28
CA GLY A 13 9.05 -7.22 0.48
C GLY A 13 9.78 -6.84 -0.81
N LEU A 14 9.41 -7.46 -1.94
CA LEU A 14 10.06 -7.27 -3.23
C LEU A 14 10.03 -5.82 -3.72
N PHE A 15 8.88 -5.18 -3.62
CA PHE A 15 8.67 -3.81 -4.11
C PHE A 15 8.66 -2.76 -2.98
N GLY A 16 8.74 -3.17 -1.72
CA GLY A 16 8.58 -2.27 -0.58
C GLY A 16 7.17 -1.68 -0.43
N ILE A 17 6.15 -2.28 -1.10
CA ILE A 17 4.77 -1.75 -1.16
C ILE A 17 3.90 -2.14 0.05
N GLY A 18 4.43 -2.89 1.00
CA GLY A 18 3.65 -3.34 2.16
C GLY A 18 2.54 -4.36 1.84
N GLY A 19 2.34 -4.71 0.57
CA GLY A 19 1.39 -5.74 0.13
C GLY A 19 -0.06 -5.29 -0.07
N GLY A 20 -0.44 -4.08 0.29
CA GLY A 20 -1.82 -3.59 0.27
C GLY A 20 -2.56 -3.75 -1.06
N LEU A 21 -1.84 -3.56 -2.19
CA LEU A 21 -2.40 -3.74 -3.53
C LEU A 21 -2.95 -5.15 -3.81
N ILE A 22 -2.47 -6.13 -3.08
CA ILE A 22 -2.93 -7.52 -3.15
C ILE A 22 -3.85 -7.84 -1.98
N THR A 23 -3.50 -7.36 -0.78
CA THR A 23 -4.25 -7.63 0.45
C THR A 23 -5.68 -7.11 0.36
N VAL A 24 -5.87 -5.86 -0.07
CA VAL A 24 -7.21 -5.24 -0.13
C VAL A 24 -8.17 -6.01 -1.04
N PRO A 25 -7.82 -6.37 -2.29
CA PRO A 25 -8.68 -7.18 -3.12
C PRO A 25 -9.06 -8.52 -2.50
N PHE A 26 -8.08 -9.23 -1.92
CA PHE A 26 -8.36 -10.52 -1.30
C PHE A 26 -9.26 -10.40 -0.08
N LEU A 27 -8.99 -9.41 0.80
CA LEU A 27 -9.85 -9.17 1.96
C LEU A 27 -11.26 -8.75 1.55
N TYR A 28 -11.40 -7.90 0.53
CA TYR A 28 -12.69 -7.48 0.01
C TYR A 28 -13.55 -8.70 -0.40
N TYR A 29 -12.99 -9.62 -1.20
CA TYR A 29 -13.72 -10.83 -1.61
C TYR A 29 -14.00 -11.76 -0.45
N ILE A 30 -13.04 -11.97 0.45
CA ILE A 30 -13.22 -12.82 1.63
C ILE A 30 -14.32 -12.25 2.53
N PHE A 31 -14.35 -10.96 2.78
CA PHE A 31 -15.35 -10.34 3.64
C PHE A 31 -16.74 -10.32 3.00
N ASN A 32 -16.84 -10.19 1.68
CA ASN A 32 -18.10 -10.37 0.97
C ASN A 32 -18.64 -11.80 1.13
N GLU A 33 -17.81 -12.81 0.93
CA GLU A 33 -18.20 -14.23 1.13
C GLU A 33 -18.58 -14.56 2.58
N LEU A 34 -17.99 -13.86 3.54
CA LEU A 34 -18.33 -13.99 4.96
C LEU A 34 -19.60 -13.22 5.36
N GLY A 35 -20.25 -12.53 4.43
CA GLY A 35 -21.50 -11.80 4.69
C GLY A 35 -21.30 -10.50 5.49
N VAL A 36 -20.12 -9.90 5.44
CA VAL A 36 -19.89 -8.57 6.03
C VAL A 36 -20.78 -7.54 5.34
N ASP A 37 -21.35 -6.61 6.12
CA ASP A 37 -22.23 -5.55 5.62
C ASP A 37 -21.64 -4.87 4.38
N PRO A 38 -22.33 -4.91 3.22
CA PRO A 38 -21.86 -4.31 1.97
C PRO A 38 -21.51 -2.81 2.09
N GLN A 39 -22.09 -2.12 3.05
CA GLN A 39 -21.79 -0.71 3.31
C GLN A 39 -20.35 -0.51 3.76
N TYR A 40 -19.77 -1.46 4.51
CA TYR A 40 -18.48 -1.29 5.18
C TYR A 40 -17.39 -2.26 4.71
N VAL A 41 -17.71 -3.22 3.82
CA VAL A 41 -16.79 -4.27 3.40
C VAL A 41 -15.47 -3.72 2.85
N MET A 42 -15.52 -2.65 2.05
CA MET A 42 -14.31 -2.03 1.51
C MET A 42 -13.51 -1.30 2.58
N HIS A 43 -14.18 -0.61 3.52
CA HIS A 43 -13.54 0.06 4.65
C HIS A 43 -12.82 -0.95 5.55
N LEU A 44 -13.47 -2.09 5.84
CA LEU A 44 -12.88 -3.17 6.63
C LEU A 44 -11.67 -3.77 5.93
N ALA A 45 -11.73 -3.99 4.62
CA ALA A 45 -10.62 -4.51 3.82
C ALA A 45 -9.43 -3.54 3.83
N VAL A 46 -9.68 -2.25 3.64
CA VAL A 46 -8.64 -1.19 3.64
C VAL A 46 -8.00 -1.04 5.02
N GLY A 47 -8.80 -0.90 6.07
CA GLY A 47 -8.30 -0.75 7.44
C GLY A 47 -7.50 -1.97 7.90
N THR A 48 -8.02 -3.18 7.66
CA THR A 48 -7.31 -4.44 7.98
C THR A 48 -6.01 -4.57 7.18
N SER A 49 -5.99 -4.15 5.91
CA SER A 49 -4.78 -4.11 5.10
C SER A 49 -3.71 -3.24 5.73
N PHE A 50 -4.04 -2.03 6.18
CA PHE A 50 -3.08 -1.17 6.87
C PHE A 50 -2.51 -1.82 8.13
N ALA A 51 -3.34 -2.46 8.94
CA ALA A 51 -2.88 -3.19 10.12
C ALA A 51 -1.85 -4.27 9.75
N ILE A 52 -2.10 -5.05 8.68
CA ILE A 52 -1.19 -6.08 8.17
C ILE A 52 0.11 -5.47 7.63
N ILE A 53 0.05 -4.30 6.99
CA ILE A 53 1.21 -3.60 6.45
C ILE A 53 2.18 -3.17 7.56
N ILE A 54 1.73 -2.81 8.75
CA ILE A 54 2.61 -2.35 9.84
C ILE A 54 3.73 -3.37 10.13
N PRO A 55 3.46 -4.61 10.56
CA PRO A 55 4.51 -5.58 10.82
C PRO A 55 5.26 -5.99 9.55
N THR A 56 4.57 -6.11 8.42
CA THR A 56 5.17 -6.51 7.14
C THR A 56 6.18 -5.47 6.65
N SER A 57 5.83 -4.19 6.68
CA SER A 57 6.74 -3.10 6.30
C SER A 57 7.88 -2.93 7.30
N THR A 58 7.65 -3.13 8.60
CA THR A 58 8.72 -3.13 9.61
C THR A 58 9.81 -4.14 9.25
N VAL A 59 9.45 -5.38 8.95
CA VAL A 59 10.41 -6.42 8.53
C VAL A 59 11.08 -6.08 7.19
N SER A 60 10.34 -5.50 6.26
CA SER A 60 10.87 -5.02 4.97
C SER A 60 11.91 -3.91 5.19
N VAL A 61 11.59 -2.88 5.97
CA VAL A 61 12.50 -1.78 6.31
C VAL A 61 13.78 -2.29 6.98
N MET A 62 13.64 -3.14 8.00
CA MET A 62 14.79 -3.74 8.68
C MET A 62 15.68 -4.54 7.73
N THR A 63 15.09 -5.22 6.76
CA THR A 63 15.82 -5.98 5.75
C THR A 63 16.54 -5.05 4.78
N HIS A 64 15.86 -4.06 4.22
CA HIS A 64 16.46 -3.07 3.31
C HIS A 64 17.52 -2.22 4.00
N HIS A 65 17.35 -1.91 5.27
CA HIS A 65 18.34 -1.16 6.06
C HIS A 65 19.67 -1.91 6.17
N LYS A 66 19.65 -3.25 6.31
CA LYS A 66 20.88 -4.09 6.32
C LYS A 66 21.68 -4.00 5.02
N PHE A 67 21.04 -3.61 3.92
CA PHE A 67 21.66 -3.37 2.61
C PHE A 67 21.97 -1.90 2.34
N ASN A 68 21.93 -1.02 3.39
CA ASN A 68 22.09 0.43 3.27
C ASN A 68 21.17 1.07 2.24
N ALA A 69 19.97 0.51 2.05
CA ALA A 69 18.99 0.92 1.06
C ALA A 69 17.90 1.86 1.61
N VAL A 70 17.96 2.25 2.88
CA VAL A 70 17.02 3.20 3.49
C VAL A 70 17.72 4.52 3.75
N ASP A 71 17.14 5.60 3.23
CA ASP A 71 17.56 6.97 3.50
C ASP A 71 16.56 7.62 4.47
N PHE A 72 16.94 7.71 5.74
CA PHE A 72 16.08 8.23 6.80
C PHE A 72 15.85 9.74 6.72
N ASP A 73 16.72 10.50 6.05
CA ASP A 73 16.53 11.94 5.92
C ASP A 73 15.35 12.25 5.00
N ILE A 74 15.24 11.51 3.87
CA ILE A 74 14.07 11.65 3.02
C ILE A 74 12.81 11.11 3.70
N VAL A 75 12.92 10.03 4.49
CA VAL A 75 11.77 9.50 5.25
C VAL A 75 11.22 10.53 6.22
N LYS A 76 12.09 11.26 6.92
CA LYS A 76 11.67 12.33 7.85
C LYS A 76 11.10 13.54 7.11
N ASN A 77 11.85 14.06 6.13
CA ASN A 77 11.53 15.34 5.50
C ASN A 77 10.38 15.27 4.50
N TYR A 78 10.25 14.16 3.77
CA TYR A 78 9.18 13.92 2.82
C TYR A 78 8.01 13.17 3.47
N GLY A 79 8.31 12.17 4.33
CA GLY A 79 7.32 11.34 5.00
C GLY A 79 6.37 12.13 5.90
N LEU A 80 6.80 13.26 6.47
CA LEU A 80 5.93 14.17 7.23
C LEU A 80 4.73 14.63 6.39
N PHE A 81 4.97 15.06 5.16
CA PHE A 81 3.89 15.52 4.26
C PHE A 81 3.01 14.35 3.79
N VAL A 82 3.60 13.15 3.65
CA VAL A 82 2.84 11.93 3.38
C VAL A 82 1.86 11.65 4.53
N VAL A 83 2.29 11.78 5.79
CA VAL A 83 1.42 11.58 6.97
C VAL A 83 0.25 12.55 6.96
N PHE A 84 0.45 13.84 6.67
CA PHE A 84 -0.66 14.79 6.53
C PHE A 84 -1.64 14.38 5.42
N GLY A 85 -1.10 13.90 4.30
CA GLY A 85 -1.93 13.35 3.22
C GLY A 85 -2.75 12.13 3.67
N VAL A 86 -2.15 11.20 4.44
CA VAL A 86 -2.85 10.01 4.96
C VAL A 86 -3.98 10.41 5.89
N ILE A 87 -3.75 11.35 6.81
CA ILE A 87 -4.80 11.82 7.72
C ILE A 87 -5.98 12.40 6.93
N ALA A 88 -5.71 13.30 5.99
CA ALA A 88 -6.75 13.85 5.13
C ALA A 88 -7.46 12.77 4.29
N GLY A 89 -6.70 11.83 3.72
CA GLY A 89 -7.20 10.73 2.91
C GLY A 89 -8.03 9.71 3.71
N THR A 90 -7.71 9.44 4.98
CA THR A 90 -8.53 8.56 5.83
C THR A 90 -9.86 9.21 6.20
N ILE A 91 -9.89 10.51 6.48
CA ILE A 91 -11.13 11.27 6.70
C ILE A 91 -12.00 11.24 5.44
N PHE A 92 -11.39 11.47 4.29
CA PHE A 92 -12.07 11.38 3.00
C PHE A 92 -12.62 9.97 2.75
N ALA A 93 -11.81 8.93 2.94
CA ALA A 93 -12.24 7.55 2.75
C ALA A 93 -13.42 7.16 3.67
N ALA A 94 -13.37 7.59 4.94
CA ALA A 94 -14.44 7.32 5.89
C ALA A 94 -15.79 7.97 5.51
N SER A 95 -15.76 9.05 4.74
CA SER A 95 -16.97 9.73 4.26
C SER A 95 -17.57 9.11 3.00
N LEU A 96 -16.83 8.21 2.32
CA LEU A 96 -17.26 7.57 1.08
C LEU A 96 -18.08 6.30 1.38
N LYS A 97 -18.97 5.94 0.44
CA LYS A 97 -19.63 4.63 0.42
C LYS A 97 -18.68 3.59 -0.17
N THR A 98 -18.84 2.30 0.17
CA THR A 98 -18.08 1.18 -0.41
C THR A 98 -18.00 1.27 -1.94
N LYS A 99 -19.12 1.53 -2.62
CA LYS A 99 -19.17 1.69 -4.08
C LYS A 99 -18.18 2.74 -4.61
N SER A 100 -18.10 3.90 -3.97
CA SER A 100 -17.17 4.98 -4.35
C SER A 100 -15.72 4.59 -4.08
N LEU A 101 -15.45 3.90 -2.97
CA LEU A 101 -14.10 3.38 -2.67
C LEU A 101 -13.66 2.31 -3.68
N VAL A 102 -14.56 1.42 -4.10
CA VAL A 102 -14.30 0.41 -5.15
C VAL A 102 -13.95 1.08 -6.47
N LEU A 103 -14.71 2.11 -6.88
CA LEU A 103 -14.41 2.89 -8.09
C LEU A 103 -13.05 3.59 -7.97
N PHE A 104 -12.82 4.30 -6.87
CA PHE A 104 -11.55 5.01 -6.62
C PHE A 104 -10.36 4.04 -6.69
N PHE A 105 -10.47 2.89 -6.02
CA PHE A 105 -9.46 1.83 -6.03
C PHE A 105 -9.20 1.31 -7.44
N SER A 106 -10.26 1.00 -8.22
CA SER A 106 -10.11 0.48 -9.58
C SER A 106 -9.42 1.48 -10.51
N LEU A 107 -9.83 2.75 -10.49
CA LEU A 107 -9.26 3.79 -11.36
C LEU A 107 -7.77 4.02 -11.06
N ILE A 108 -7.40 4.12 -9.79
CA ILE A 108 -6.00 4.32 -9.41
C ILE A 108 -5.16 3.10 -9.77
N ILE A 109 -5.66 1.87 -9.56
CA ILE A 109 -4.94 0.66 -9.97
C ILE A 109 -4.79 0.58 -11.49
N PHE A 110 -5.77 0.99 -12.28
CA PHE A 110 -5.62 1.11 -13.73
C PHE A 110 -4.45 2.03 -14.10
N LEU A 111 -4.40 3.23 -13.52
CA LEU A 111 -3.31 4.17 -13.77
C LEU A 111 -1.95 3.58 -13.39
N LEU A 112 -1.86 2.95 -12.21
CA LEU A 112 -0.63 2.31 -11.73
C LEU A 112 -0.21 1.12 -12.59
N SER A 113 -1.17 0.33 -13.07
CA SER A 113 -0.93 -0.78 -14.00
C SER A 113 -0.30 -0.29 -15.31
N PHE A 114 -0.90 0.71 -15.95
CA PHE A 114 -0.35 1.32 -17.17
C PHE A 114 1.02 1.94 -16.92
N TYR A 115 1.19 2.60 -15.78
CA TYR A 115 2.50 3.12 -15.36
C TYR A 115 3.56 2.00 -15.36
N LEU A 116 3.29 0.86 -14.72
CA LEU A 116 4.24 -0.26 -14.64
C LEU A 116 4.49 -0.96 -15.98
N LEU A 117 3.50 -0.98 -16.89
CA LEU A 117 3.61 -1.62 -18.19
C LEU A 117 4.37 -0.76 -19.21
N LEU A 118 4.17 0.56 -19.17
CA LEU A 118 4.66 1.49 -20.21
C LEU A 118 6.00 2.13 -19.86
N LEU A 119 6.32 2.29 -18.57
CA LEU A 119 7.55 2.96 -18.18
C LEU A 119 8.75 2.01 -18.24
N LYS A 120 9.73 2.42 -19.05
CA LYS A 120 11.08 1.84 -19.04
C LYS A 120 11.90 2.48 -17.91
N GLU A 121 12.72 1.68 -17.24
CA GLU A 121 13.69 2.23 -16.27
C GLU A 121 14.61 3.24 -16.98
N LYS A 122 14.58 4.48 -16.51
CA LYS A 122 15.62 5.46 -16.83
C LYS A 122 16.80 5.28 -15.89
N GLU A 123 18.01 5.50 -16.41
CA GLU A 123 19.25 5.47 -15.64
C GLU A 123 19.25 6.45 -14.47
N GLN A 124 20.14 6.20 -13.52
CA GLN A 124 20.24 6.95 -12.26
C GLN A 124 20.53 8.43 -12.54
N GLY A 125 19.68 9.28 -12.00
CA GLY A 125 19.96 10.72 -11.93
C GLY A 125 20.87 11.06 -10.74
N VAL A 126 21.48 12.24 -10.78
CA VAL A 126 22.13 12.82 -9.60
C VAL A 126 21.05 13.25 -8.62
N ILE A 127 21.21 12.92 -7.33
CA ILE A 127 20.30 13.37 -6.28
C ILE A 127 20.25 14.90 -6.32
N LYS A 128 19.09 15.43 -6.65
CA LYS A 128 18.84 16.87 -6.72
C LYS A 128 18.39 17.36 -5.35
N ASP A 129 18.80 18.56 -4.99
CA ASP A 129 18.19 19.24 -3.84
C ASP A 129 16.71 19.48 -4.15
N ILE A 130 15.87 18.71 -3.45
CA ILE A 130 14.43 18.67 -3.73
C ILE A 130 13.79 19.88 -3.08
N LYS A 131 13.29 20.79 -3.91
CA LYS A 131 12.57 21.97 -3.43
C LYS A 131 11.41 21.58 -2.49
N LEU A 132 11.26 22.30 -1.40
CA LEU A 132 10.28 22.01 -0.34
C LEU A 132 8.85 21.86 -0.88
N HIS A 133 8.43 22.73 -1.81
CA HIS A 133 7.08 22.64 -2.39
C HIS A 133 6.81 21.32 -3.12
N LEU A 134 7.83 20.71 -3.77
CA LEU A 134 7.68 19.41 -4.40
C LEU A 134 7.52 18.28 -3.36
N LYS A 135 8.26 18.36 -2.25
CA LYS A 135 8.09 17.42 -1.12
C LYS A 135 6.68 17.51 -0.54
N ILE A 136 6.17 18.74 -0.38
CA ILE A 136 4.80 18.98 0.12
C ILE A 136 3.76 18.38 -0.84
N ILE A 137 3.80 18.78 -2.11
CA ILE A 137 2.79 18.37 -3.10
C ILE A 137 2.79 16.86 -3.29
N PHE A 138 3.94 16.26 -3.62
CA PHE A 138 4.02 14.83 -3.87
C PHE A 138 3.78 14.01 -2.61
N GLY A 139 4.29 14.45 -1.45
CA GLY A 139 4.07 13.76 -0.19
C GLY A 139 2.59 13.73 0.18
N PHE A 140 1.94 14.87 0.15
CA PHE A 140 0.50 14.97 0.45
C PHE A 140 -0.34 14.13 -0.51
N LEU A 141 -0.09 14.23 -1.83
CA LEU A 141 -0.84 13.47 -2.83
C LEU A 141 -0.66 11.94 -2.65
N VAL A 142 0.57 11.49 -2.40
CA VAL A 142 0.83 10.06 -2.15
C VAL A 142 0.07 9.58 -0.91
N GLY A 143 0.14 10.33 0.19
CA GLY A 143 -0.58 9.97 1.41
C GLY A 143 -2.10 9.95 1.21
N PHE A 144 -2.63 11.00 0.58
CA PHE A 144 -4.06 11.16 0.33
C PHE A 144 -4.63 10.04 -0.58
N ILE A 145 -3.91 9.68 -1.64
CA ILE A 145 -4.34 8.60 -2.55
C ILE A 145 -4.17 7.23 -1.89
N SER A 146 -3.09 7.03 -1.13
CA SER A 146 -2.81 5.74 -0.48
C SER A 146 -3.84 5.37 0.57
N ALA A 147 -4.42 6.35 1.26
CA ALA A 147 -5.34 6.12 2.36
C ALA A 147 -6.64 5.40 1.92
N PRO A 148 -7.42 5.86 0.94
CA PRO A 148 -8.61 5.16 0.47
C PRO A 148 -8.31 3.80 -0.17
N MET A 149 -7.08 3.59 -0.61
CA MET A 149 -6.65 2.35 -1.27
C MET A 149 -6.15 1.28 -0.30
N GLY A 150 -5.83 1.61 0.94
CA GLY A 150 -5.26 0.64 1.89
C GLY A 150 -3.87 0.14 1.50
N ILE A 151 -3.04 0.99 0.88
CA ILE A 151 -1.72 0.63 0.37
C ILE A 151 -0.61 1.43 1.05
N GLY A 152 0.58 0.82 1.17
CA GLY A 152 1.76 1.48 1.74
C GLY A 152 2.41 2.56 0.85
N GLY A 153 1.76 2.96 -0.25
CA GLY A 153 2.20 4.08 -1.11
C GLY A 153 3.50 3.88 -1.87
N ALA A 154 4.22 2.78 -1.70
CA ALA A 154 5.55 2.61 -2.30
C ALA A 154 5.52 2.56 -3.83
N ILE A 155 4.43 2.07 -4.43
CA ILE A 155 4.27 2.08 -5.90
C ILE A 155 4.29 3.50 -6.48
N MET A 156 3.88 4.50 -5.71
CA MET A 156 3.97 5.91 -6.07
C MET A 156 5.28 6.53 -5.58
N ASN A 157 5.72 6.18 -4.36
CA ASN A 157 6.94 6.72 -3.77
C ASN A 157 8.20 6.32 -4.55
N VAL A 158 8.30 5.06 -5.01
CA VAL A 158 9.48 4.60 -5.74
C VAL A 158 9.75 5.44 -6.99
N PRO A 159 8.79 5.67 -7.92
CA PRO A 159 9.03 6.53 -9.06
C PRO A 159 9.31 7.99 -8.68
N ILE A 160 8.67 8.53 -7.65
CA ILE A 160 8.91 9.89 -7.16
C ILE A 160 10.33 10.01 -6.61
N LEU A 161 10.80 9.06 -5.80
CA LEU A 161 12.16 9.05 -5.28
C LEU A 161 13.19 8.86 -6.39
N LYS A 162 12.89 8.05 -7.41
CA LYS A 162 13.72 7.98 -8.63
C LYS A 162 13.77 9.32 -9.38
N PHE A 163 12.64 9.99 -9.51
CA PHE A 163 12.59 11.33 -10.12
C PHE A 163 13.44 12.34 -9.32
N PHE A 164 13.54 12.17 -8.01
CA PHE A 164 14.42 12.94 -7.13
C PHE A 164 15.91 12.51 -7.22
N GLY A 165 16.23 11.50 -8.05
CA GLY A 165 17.61 11.07 -8.31
C GLY A 165 18.09 9.92 -7.41
N TYR A 166 17.23 9.34 -6.57
CA TYR A 166 17.59 8.18 -5.76
C TYR A 166 17.81 6.92 -6.62
N SER A 167 18.81 6.13 -6.27
CA SER A 167 18.97 4.81 -6.87
C SER A 167 17.75 3.95 -6.58
N ILE A 168 17.46 2.99 -7.46
CA ILE A 168 16.27 2.13 -7.32
C ILE A 168 16.24 1.39 -5.97
N ASN A 169 17.40 0.92 -5.48
CA ASN A 169 17.48 0.23 -4.20
C ASN A 169 17.14 1.17 -3.03
N LYS A 170 17.72 2.40 -3.03
CA LYS A 170 17.39 3.42 -2.03
C LYS A 170 15.94 3.88 -2.13
N ALA A 171 15.40 4.01 -3.35
CA ALA A 171 14.01 4.36 -3.55
C ALA A 171 13.05 3.29 -2.97
N ILE A 172 13.32 2.00 -3.22
CA ILE A 172 12.51 0.90 -2.67
C ILE A 172 12.62 0.83 -1.15
N GLY A 173 13.84 0.88 -0.59
CA GLY A 173 14.03 0.80 0.86
C GLY A 173 13.43 1.99 1.61
N SER A 174 13.62 3.22 1.11
CA SER A 174 13.01 4.41 1.71
C SER A 174 11.49 4.43 1.53
N ALA A 175 10.97 3.98 0.40
CA ALA A 175 9.54 3.84 0.17
C ALA A 175 8.90 2.82 1.12
N ALA A 176 9.60 1.74 1.50
CA ALA A 176 9.12 0.81 2.52
C ALA A 176 8.98 1.48 3.89
N ALA A 177 9.94 2.34 4.27
CA ALA A 177 9.88 3.10 5.52
C ALA A 177 8.76 4.15 5.52
N ILE A 178 8.55 4.85 4.40
CA ILE A 178 7.41 5.74 4.21
C ILE A 178 6.09 4.94 4.26
N GLY A 179 6.08 3.74 3.68
CA GLY A 179 4.94 2.81 3.71
C GLY A 179 4.56 2.37 5.13
N PHE A 180 5.54 2.21 6.03
CA PHE A 180 5.29 1.99 7.44
C PHE A 180 4.54 3.18 8.07
N LEU A 181 4.96 4.42 7.78
CA LEU A 181 4.27 5.62 8.28
C LEU A 181 2.83 5.68 7.75
N ILE A 182 2.64 5.45 6.45
CA ILE A 182 1.31 5.42 5.83
C ILE A 182 0.42 4.39 6.53
N ALA A 183 0.94 3.18 6.77
CA ALA A 183 0.18 2.11 7.39
C ALA A 183 -0.18 2.40 8.85
N LEU A 184 0.76 2.97 9.61
CA LEU A 184 0.54 3.32 11.01
C LEU A 184 -0.58 4.36 11.15
N PHE A 185 -0.49 5.47 10.42
CA PHE A 185 -1.51 6.53 10.48
C PHE A 185 -2.81 6.12 9.77
N GLY A 186 -2.72 5.33 8.69
CA GLY A 186 -3.88 4.77 8.01
C GLY A 186 -4.67 3.81 8.89
N ALA A 187 -4.01 2.84 9.54
CA ALA A 187 -4.66 1.92 10.47
C ALA A 187 -5.32 2.67 11.63
N SER A 188 -4.61 3.65 12.23
CA SER A 188 -5.16 4.48 13.29
C SER A 188 -6.40 5.25 12.83
N GLY A 189 -6.37 5.85 11.63
CA GLY A 189 -7.50 6.57 11.07
C GLY A 189 -8.71 5.67 10.81
N PHE A 190 -8.53 4.48 10.25
CA PHE A 190 -9.63 3.53 10.02
C PHE A 190 -10.15 2.90 11.33
N LEU A 191 -9.30 2.69 12.32
CA LEU A 191 -9.72 2.25 13.65
C LEU A 191 -10.61 3.32 14.30
N ILE A 192 -10.18 4.58 14.31
CA ILE A 192 -10.93 5.70 14.91
C ILE A 192 -12.25 5.92 14.15
N SER A 193 -12.22 5.95 12.81
CA SER A 193 -13.41 6.18 11.99
C SER A 193 -14.47 5.10 12.19
N GLY A 194 -14.08 3.82 12.18
CA GLY A 194 -15.01 2.72 12.41
C GLY A 194 -15.58 2.70 13.83
N SER A 195 -14.77 3.04 14.83
CA SER A 195 -15.25 3.18 16.22
C SER A 195 -16.19 4.36 16.40
N TYR A 196 -15.90 5.49 15.75
CA TYR A 196 -16.76 6.68 15.78
C TYR A 196 -18.13 6.44 15.13
N LEU A 197 -18.14 5.73 14.01
CA LEU A 197 -19.38 5.35 13.30
C LEU A 197 -20.15 4.22 14.00
N LYS A 198 -19.62 3.71 15.13
CA LYS A 198 -20.21 2.60 15.91
C LYS A 198 -20.56 1.40 15.03
N THR A 199 -19.66 1.06 14.09
CA THR A 199 -19.82 -0.09 13.22
C THR A 199 -19.66 -1.36 14.05
N ASP A 200 -20.74 -2.12 14.21
CA ASP A 200 -20.70 -3.43 14.90
C ASP A 200 -20.35 -4.53 13.89
N LEU A 201 -19.06 -4.58 13.52
CA LEU A 201 -18.56 -5.58 12.58
C LEU A 201 -17.99 -6.78 13.32
N PRO A 202 -18.36 -8.02 12.92
CA PRO A 202 -17.95 -9.23 13.62
C PRO A 202 -16.41 -9.33 13.80
N LEU A 203 -15.97 -9.62 15.03
CA LEU A 203 -14.55 -9.81 15.39
C LEU A 203 -13.63 -8.67 14.93
N SER A 204 -14.15 -7.45 14.93
CA SER A 204 -13.42 -6.26 14.44
C SER A 204 -13.38 -5.16 15.50
N ILE A 205 -12.34 -4.34 15.44
CA ILE A 205 -12.22 -3.09 16.22
C ILE A 205 -12.19 -1.93 15.23
N GLY A 206 -13.27 -1.14 15.18
CA GLY A 206 -13.46 -0.18 14.11
C GLY A 206 -13.45 -0.89 12.75
N PHE A 207 -12.65 -0.42 11.81
CA PHE A 207 -12.48 -1.07 10.51
C PHE A 207 -11.25 -2.00 10.44
N LEU A 208 -10.87 -2.66 11.54
CA LEU A 208 -9.79 -3.64 11.60
C LEU A 208 -10.34 -5.01 12.01
N ASN A 209 -10.27 -5.99 11.13
CA ASN A 209 -10.68 -7.36 11.40
C ASN A 209 -9.54 -8.15 12.05
N LEU A 210 -9.72 -8.56 13.29
CA LEU A 210 -8.69 -9.22 14.08
C LEU A 210 -8.30 -10.61 13.57
N PRO A 211 -9.24 -11.52 13.18
CA PRO A 211 -8.87 -12.81 12.61
C PRO A 211 -8.02 -12.69 11.34
N ALA A 212 -8.42 -11.84 10.40
CA ALA A 212 -7.67 -11.64 9.17
C ALA A 212 -6.25 -11.09 9.47
N PHE A 213 -6.15 -10.12 10.38
CA PHE A 213 -4.88 -9.57 10.84
C PHE A 213 -3.96 -10.66 11.40
N LEU A 214 -4.46 -11.48 12.35
CA LEU A 214 -3.67 -12.54 13.00
C LEU A 214 -3.22 -13.64 12.03
N ILE A 215 -4.05 -14.00 11.04
CA ILE A 215 -3.71 -15.02 10.05
C ILE A 215 -2.67 -14.51 9.06
N PHE A 216 -2.77 -13.26 8.63
CA PHE A 216 -1.87 -12.70 7.62
C PHE A 216 -0.47 -12.39 8.17
N ILE A 217 -0.33 -11.87 9.40
CA ILE A 217 0.93 -11.40 9.96
C ILE A 217 2.08 -12.41 9.86
N PRO A 218 1.98 -13.63 10.41
CA PRO A 218 3.11 -14.55 10.45
C PRO A 218 3.61 -14.89 9.05
N ILE A 219 2.70 -15.05 8.10
CA ILE A 219 3.03 -15.45 6.73
C ILE A 219 3.60 -14.27 5.95
N THR A 220 2.94 -13.11 6.00
CA THR A 220 3.37 -11.93 5.24
C THR A 220 4.70 -11.38 5.73
N THR A 221 4.97 -11.40 7.05
CA THR A 221 6.25 -10.96 7.60
C THR A 221 7.41 -11.86 7.21
N LEU A 222 7.21 -13.18 7.22
CA LEU A 222 8.21 -14.13 6.75
C LEU A 222 8.49 -13.95 5.26
N MET A 223 7.44 -13.86 4.45
CA MET A 223 7.55 -13.71 3.00
C MET A 223 8.10 -12.34 2.60
N ALA A 224 7.81 -11.27 3.35
CA ALA A 224 8.39 -9.95 3.12
C ALA A 224 9.92 -9.95 3.26
N ARG A 225 10.45 -10.69 4.23
CA ARG A 225 11.91 -10.87 4.36
C ARG A 225 12.49 -11.57 3.12
N VAL A 226 11.82 -12.60 2.63
CA VAL A 226 12.24 -13.33 1.41
C VAL A 226 12.20 -12.40 0.20
N GLY A 227 11.08 -11.68 0.00
CA GLY A 227 10.91 -10.73 -1.10
C GLY A 227 11.97 -9.62 -1.09
N ALA A 228 12.21 -9.00 0.08
CA ALA A 228 13.20 -7.94 0.23
C ALA A 228 14.64 -8.39 -0.04
N LYS A 229 14.99 -9.65 0.26
CA LYS A 229 16.29 -10.23 -0.12
C LYS A 229 16.37 -10.53 -1.63
N THR A 230 15.26 -10.92 -2.22
CA THR A 230 15.18 -11.40 -3.60
C THR A 230 15.28 -10.25 -4.61
N VAL A 231 14.78 -9.05 -4.27
CA VAL A 231 14.81 -7.87 -5.17
C VAL A 231 16.22 -7.50 -5.64
N HIS A 232 17.25 -7.79 -4.85
CA HIS A 232 18.64 -7.50 -5.20
C HIS A 232 19.23 -8.46 -6.25
N LYS A 233 18.52 -9.57 -6.56
CA LYS A 233 18.99 -10.66 -7.45
C LYS A 233 18.18 -10.81 -8.74
N ILE A 234 17.05 -10.10 -8.90
CA ILE A 234 16.13 -10.33 -10.00
C ILE A 234 16.06 -9.14 -10.96
N ASP A 235 15.77 -9.44 -12.23
CA ASP A 235 15.44 -8.43 -13.24
C ASP A 235 14.13 -7.72 -12.90
N LYS A 236 14.25 -6.49 -12.45
CA LYS A 236 13.15 -5.66 -11.97
C LYS A 236 12.15 -5.32 -13.07
N ASN A 237 12.61 -5.19 -14.32
CA ASN A 237 11.73 -4.86 -15.46
C ASN A 237 10.73 -5.98 -15.76
N LYS A 238 11.18 -7.24 -15.72
CA LYS A 238 10.31 -8.40 -15.95
C LYS A 238 9.25 -8.52 -14.86
N ILE A 239 9.66 -8.34 -13.59
CA ILE A 239 8.75 -8.42 -12.45
C ILE A 239 7.75 -7.25 -12.47
N SER A 240 8.20 -6.03 -12.75
CA SER A 240 7.31 -4.86 -12.84
C SER A 240 6.23 -5.04 -13.92
N LYS A 241 6.60 -5.59 -15.08
CA LYS A 241 5.63 -5.90 -16.15
C LYS A 241 4.63 -6.97 -15.72
N PHE A 242 5.11 -8.08 -15.14
CA PHE A 242 4.23 -9.14 -14.64
C PHE A 242 3.24 -8.59 -13.59
N PHE A 243 3.75 -7.78 -12.67
CA PHE A 243 2.92 -7.15 -11.64
C PHE A 243 1.93 -6.13 -12.25
N GLY A 244 2.35 -5.38 -13.27
CA GLY A 244 1.46 -4.48 -14.02
C GLY A 244 0.28 -5.23 -14.67
N ILE A 245 0.52 -6.38 -15.30
CA ILE A 245 -0.55 -7.23 -15.86
C ILE A 245 -1.48 -7.74 -14.76
N PHE A 246 -0.92 -8.22 -13.65
CA PHE A 246 -1.70 -8.66 -12.50
C PHE A 246 -2.61 -7.54 -11.97
N LEU A 247 -2.08 -6.33 -11.81
CA LEU A 247 -2.87 -5.17 -11.38
C LEU A 247 -3.96 -4.80 -12.38
N LEU A 248 -3.71 -4.93 -13.69
CA LEU A 248 -4.72 -4.68 -14.72
C LEU A 248 -5.92 -5.62 -14.57
N VAL A 249 -5.67 -6.89 -14.30
CA VAL A 249 -6.72 -7.89 -14.04
C VAL A 249 -7.52 -7.53 -12.78
N ILE A 250 -6.83 -7.16 -11.70
CA ILE A 250 -7.49 -6.74 -10.45
C ILE A 250 -8.35 -5.49 -10.68
N ALA A 251 -7.81 -4.47 -11.35
CA ALA A 251 -8.52 -3.23 -11.65
C ALA A 251 -9.79 -3.49 -12.48
N SER A 252 -9.69 -4.34 -13.51
CA SER A 252 -10.84 -4.73 -14.34
C SER A 252 -11.92 -5.45 -13.51
N LYS A 253 -11.50 -6.32 -12.60
CA LYS A 253 -12.43 -7.04 -11.72
C LYS A 253 -13.12 -6.10 -10.74
N PHE A 254 -12.41 -5.13 -10.15
CA PHE A 254 -13.00 -4.12 -9.27
C PHE A 254 -13.93 -3.15 -10.01
N LEU A 255 -13.60 -2.81 -11.25
CA LEU A 255 -14.50 -2.01 -12.07
C LEU A 255 -15.79 -2.78 -12.39
N TYR A 256 -15.71 -4.08 -12.65
CA TYR A 256 -16.89 -4.93 -12.80
C TYR A 256 -17.72 -5.00 -11.52
N GLU A 257 -17.11 -5.13 -10.34
CA GLU A 257 -17.80 -5.09 -9.05
C GLU A 257 -18.52 -3.76 -8.84
N TYR A 258 -17.92 -2.63 -9.24
CA TYR A 258 -18.58 -1.33 -9.16
C TYR A 258 -19.94 -1.28 -9.87
N PHE A 259 -20.07 -1.95 -11.02
CA PHE A 259 -21.33 -1.99 -11.76
C PHE A 259 -22.35 -2.97 -11.16
N LYS A 260 -21.91 -3.87 -10.28
CA LYS A 260 -22.81 -4.79 -9.56
C LYS A 260 -23.36 -4.20 -8.26
N LEU A 261 -22.58 -3.32 -7.59
CA LEU A 261 -23.00 -2.59 -6.39
C LEU A 261 -23.99 -1.46 -6.74
#